data_77899b29833c9910da8a9a15665297dd
#
_entry.id   77899b29833c9910da8a9a15665297dd
#
_cell.length_a   1.000
_cell.length_b   1.000
_cell.length_c   1.000
_cell.angle_alpha   90.00
_cell.angle_beta   90.00
_cell.angle_gamma   90.00
#
_symmetry.space_group_name_H-M   'P 1'
#
loop_
_entity.id
_entity.type
_entity.pdbx_description
1 polymer ?
#
loop_
_entity_poly.entity_id
_entity_poly.type
_entity_poly.pdbx_seq_one_letter_code
_entity_poly.pdbx_strand_id
1 'polypeptide(L)'
;NAVENTPDEGKIEVIVQRKDSGAQLIVRDYGVGITEENQKQIFDGFFATQDTMDYSTKKPFDFNAGGKGADLLRMKKFSTRYNFEIEMTSTRCEFIPQEDDICPGRISACESCTKREDCYKSGGTTFSLYFPPAP
;
A
#
# COMPACT_ATOMS: atom_id res chain seq x y z
N ASN A 1 1.25 -2.65 5.41
CA ASN A 1 1.62 -2.49 3.98
C ASN A 1 1.85 -1.03 3.62
N ALA A 2 0.89 -0.13 3.89
CA ALA A 2 1.03 1.29 3.54
C ALA A 2 2.29 1.91 4.18
N VAL A 3 2.50 1.66 5.48
CA VAL A 3 3.69 2.15 6.19
C VAL A 3 4.98 1.56 5.62
N GLU A 4 4.97 0.26 5.32
CA GLU A 4 6.14 -0.44 4.78
C GLU A 4 6.58 0.06 3.41
N ASN A 5 5.62 0.44 2.57
CA ASN A 5 5.87 0.79 1.17
C ASN A 5 5.94 2.30 0.92
N THR A 6 5.85 3.11 1.96
CA THR A 6 5.95 4.56 1.87
C THR A 6 7.34 5.02 2.33
N PRO A 7 8.08 5.81 1.53
CA PRO A 7 9.38 6.32 1.93
C PRO A 7 9.26 7.28 3.12
N ASP A 8 10.38 7.53 3.80
CA ASP A 8 10.46 8.61 4.77
C ASP A 8 10.08 9.93 4.12
N GLU A 9 9.44 10.82 4.86
CA GLU A 9 8.86 12.09 4.40
C GLU A 9 7.61 11.89 3.49
N GLY A 10 7.17 10.65 3.34
CA GLY A 10 6.03 10.29 2.52
C GLY A 10 4.68 10.60 3.17
N LYS A 11 3.61 10.16 2.52
CA LYS A 11 2.24 10.46 2.92
C LYS A 11 1.37 9.19 2.88
N ILE A 12 0.54 9.06 3.90
CA ILE A 12 -0.52 8.05 3.96
C ILE A 12 -1.81 8.75 4.35
N GLU A 13 -2.90 8.40 3.70
CA GLU A 13 -4.24 8.90 4.02
C GLU A 13 -5.13 7.73 4.43
N VAL A 14 -5.90 7.94 5.49
CA VAL A 14 -6.96 7.01 5.93
C VAL A 14 -8.28 7.78 5.91
N ILE A 15 -9.24 7.30 5.12
CA ILE A 15 -10.51 7.95 4.91
C ILE A 15 -11.63 6.99 5.29
N VAL A 16 -12.56 7.44 6.13
CA VAL A 16 -13.78 6.71 6.46
C VAL A 16 -14.96 7.56 6.02
N GLN A 17 -15.84 6.98 5.23
CA GLN A 17 -17.00 7.70 4.69
C GLN A 17 -18.21 6.78 4.54
N ARG A 18 -19.38 7.38 4.41
CA ARG A 18 -20.59 6.66 4.00
C ARG A 18 -20.56 6.41 2.50
N LYS A 19 -21.00 5.23 2.08
CA LYS A 19 -21.18 4.86 0.69
C LYS A 19 -22.35 3.87 0.57
N ASP A 20 -23.33 4.17 -0.27
CA ASP A 20 -24.46 3.28 -0.60
C ASP A 20 -25.13 2.64 0.63
N SER A 21 -25.44 3.45 1.64
CA SER A 21 -25.99 3.04 2.94
C SER A 21 -25.06 2.23 3.84
N GLY A 22 -23.88 1.89 3.37
CA GLY A 22 -22.82 1.23 4.13
C GLY A 22 -21.70 2.18 4.53
N ALA A 23 -20.56 1.61 4.89
CA ALA A 23 -19.36 2.34 5.24
C ALA A 23 -18.20 1.94 4.34
N GLN A 24 -17.37 2.89 3.98
CA GLN A 24 -16.16 2.65 3.22
C GLN A 24 -14.94 3.14 4.00
N LEU A 25 -13.93 2.27 4.09
CA LEU A 25 -12.60 2.60 4.60
C LEU A 25 -11.62 2.59 3.42
N ILE A 26 -10.90 3.68 3.24
CA ILE A 26 -9.88 3.81 2.20
C ILE A 26 -8.55 4.04 2.90
N VAL A 27 -7.54 3.24 2.55
CA VAL A 27 -6.14 3.46 2.94
C VAL A 27 -5.35 3.70 1.67
N ARG A 28 -4.80 4.90 1.54
CA ARG A 28 -4.00 5.32 0.38
C ARG A 28 -2.60 5.66 0.83
N ASP A 29 -1.62 5.00 0.27
CA ASP A 29 -0.23 5.40 0.39
C ASP A 29 0.27 6.07 -0.89
N TYR A 30 1.24 6.93 -0.73
CA TYR A 30 1.95 7.60 -1.83
C TYR A 30 3.37 7.05 -1.90
N GLY A 31 3.46 5.73 -1.90
CA GLY A 31 4.71 4.99 -1.88
C GLY A 31 5.12 4.47 -3.25
N VAL A 32 5.88 3.41 -3.23
CA VAL A 32 6.48 2.83 -4.45
C VAL A 32 5.47 2.21 -5.42
N GLY A 33 4.28 1.85 -4.93
CA GLY A 33 3.30 1.14 -5.71
C GLY A 33 3.72 -0.30 -6.03
N ILE A 34 2.88 -0.99 -6.79
CA ILE A 34 3.03 -2.41 -7.12
C ILE A 34 3.01 -2.54 -8.63
N THR A 35 3.97 -3.30 -9.20
CA THR A 35 3.98 -3.59 -10.63
C THR A 35 2.72 -4.37 -11.03
N GLU A 36 2.30 -4.24 -12.29
CA GLU A 36 1.10 -4.94 -12.79
C GLU A 36 1.22 -6.46 -12.64
N GLU A 37 2.41 -7.01 -12.82
CA GLU A 37 2.68 -8.42 -12.65
C GLU A 37 2.41 -8.86 -11.19
N ASN A 38 2.94 -8.11 -10.23
CA ASN A 38 2.81 -8.43 -8.82
C ASN A 38 1.39 -8.17 -8.27
N GLN A 39 0.64 -7.23 -8.85
CA GLN A 39 -0.75 -6.98 -8.45
C GLN A 39 -1.62 -8.22 -8.55
N LYS A 40 -1.34 -9.11 -9.49
CA LYS A 40 -2.08 -10.36 -9.68
C LYS A 40 -1.91 -11.33 -8.50
N GLN A 41 -0.84 -11.19 -7.73
CA GLN A 41 -0.45 -12.11 -6.66
C GLN A 41 -0.62 -11.54 -5.26
N ILE A 42 -1.02 -10.27 -5.14
CA ILE A 42 -0.97 -9.54 -3.86
C ILE A 42 -1.82 -10.16 -2.74
N PHE A 43 -2.85 -10.91 -3.07
CA PHE A 43 -3.74 -11.59 -2.12
C PHE A 43 -3.41 -13.08 -1.92
N ASP A 44 -2.38 -13.61 -2.58
CA ASP A 44 -2.06 -15.04 -2.53
C ASP A 44 -1.27 -15.44 -1.26
N GLY A 45 -0.88 -14.45 -0.46
CA GLY A 45 -0.14 -14.67 0.80
C GLY A 45 1.35 -14.94 0.61
N PHE A 46 2.11 -14.62 1.63
CA PHE A 46 3.58 -14.77 1.67
C PHE A 46 4.34 -14.06 0.54
N PHE A 47 3.66 -13.16 -0.15
CA PHE A 47 4.22 -12.36 -1.22
C PHE A 47 4.61 -10.97 -0.68
N ALA A 48 5.91 -10.66 -0.70
CA ALA A 48 6.44 -9.36 -0.32
C ALA A 48 7.04 -8.68 -1.55
N THR A 49 6.65 -7.43 -1.80
CA THR A 49 7.13 -6.63 -2.94
C THR A 49 8.36 -5.79 -2.58
N GLN A 50 8.69 -5.69 -1.30
CA GLN A 50 9.72 -4.79 -0.79
C GLN A 50 10.41 -5.44 0.41
N ASP A 51 11.73 -5.32 0.48
CA ASP A 51 12.48 -5.60 1.70
C ASP A 51 12.29 -4.45 2.67
N THR A 52 11.54 -4.70 3.73
CA THR A 52 11.15 -3.67 4.70
C THR A 52 12.24 -3.38 5.74
N MET A 53 13.28 -4.22 5.81
CA MET A 53 14.36 -4.03 6.79
C MET A 53 15.25 -2.84 6.47
N ASP A 54 15.56 -2.63 5.19
CA ASP A 54 16.53 -1.63 4.74
C ASP A 54 15.89 -0.49 3.92
N TYR A 55 14.59 -0.55 3.68
CA TYR A 55 13.90 0.39 2.78
C TYR A 55 13.85 1.83 3.31
N SER A 56 13.59 2.01 4.60
CA SER A 56 13.50 3.32 5.23
C SER A 56 14.00 3.27 6.66
N THR A 57 13.96 4.39 7.39
CA THR A 57 14.34 4.41 8.81
C THR A 57 13.32 3.73 9.72
N LYS A 58 12.12 3.41 9.22
CA LYS A 58 11.09 2.72 9.98
C LYS A 58 11.50 1.29 10.26
N LYS A 59 11.37 0.87 11.51
CA LYS A 59 11.62 -0.52 11.90
C LYS A 59 10.42 -1.38 11.48
N PRO A 60 10.64 -2.66 11.08
CA PRO A 60 9.57 -3.52 10.59
C PRO A 60 8.37 -3.67 11.52
N PHE A 61 8.58 -3.58 12.83
CA PHE A 61 7.53 -3.75 13.83
C PHE A 61 6.95 -2.45 14.38
N ASP A 62 7.42 -1.30 13.92
CA ASP A 62 6.81 -0.02 14.25
C ASP A 62 5.39 0.02 13.67
N PHE A 63 4.44 0.50 14.45
CA PHE A 63 3.02 0.55 14.06
C PHE A 63 2.40 -0.83 13.73
N ASN A 64 2.95 -1.91 14.25
CA ASN A 64 2.61 -3.28 13.82
C ASN A 64 2.76 -3.49 12.31
N ALA A 65 3.63 -2.71 11.66
CA ALA A 65 4.03 -2.94 10.30
C ALA A 65 5.02 -4.10 10.23
N GLY A 66 5.15 -4.67 9.06
CA GLY A 66 6.00 -5.84 8.87
C GLY A 66 5.19 -7.12 8.91
N GLY A 67 5.48 -7.98 7.99
CA GLY A 67 4.80 -9.26 7.83
C GLY A 67 5.37 -10.00 6.64
N LYS A 68 4.88 -11.22 6.43
CA LYS A 68 5.31 -12.07 5.32
C LYS A 68 4.26 -12.15 4.20
N GLY A 69 3.50 -11.07 4.00
CA GLY A 69 2.44 -11.02 2.99
C GLY A 69 1.16 -11.80 3.40
N ALA A 70 1.09 -12.32 4.62
CA ALA A 70 -0.06 -13.10 5.08
C ALA A 70 -1.29 -12.25 5.43
N ASP A 71 -1.12 -10.98 5.72
CA ASP A 71 -2.20 -10.11 6.19
C ASP A 71 -3.24 -9.84 5.10
N LEU A 72 -2.81 -9.63 3.86
CA LEU A 72 -3.73 -9.42 2.73
C LEU A 72 -4.52 -10.69 2.40
N LEU A 73 -3.89 -11.87 2.46
CA LEU A 73 -4.59 -13.14 2.32
C LEU A 73 -5.64 -13.30 3.43
N ARG A 74 -5.29 -12.96 4.67
CA ARG A 74 -6.19 -13.01 5.82
C ARG A 74 -7.38 -12.04 5.64
N MET A 75 -7.12 -10.83 5.20
CA MET A 75 -8.15 -9.84 4.87
C MET A 75 -9.09 -10.34 3.77
N LYS A 76 -8.56 -10.98 2.75
CA LYS A 76 -9.36 -11.59 1.67
C LYS A 76 -10.28 -12.69 2.20
N LYS A 77 -9.77 -13.55 3.06
CA LYS A 77 -10.60 -14.59 3.72
C LYS A 77 -11.68 -13.98 4.62
N PHE A 78 -11.34 -12.94 5.38
CA PHE A 78 -12.30 -12.24 6.22
C PHE A 78 -13.37 -11.53 5.41
N SER A 79 -13.03 -10.95 4.26
CA SER A 79 -14.01 -10.28 3.41
C SER A 79 -15.14 -11.24 2.99
N THR A 80 -14.78 -12.46 2.63
CA THR A 80 -15.77 -13.49 2.30
C THR A 80 -16.58 -13.92 3.52
N ARG A 81 -15.92 -14.14 4.66
CA ARG A 81 -16.57 -14.63 5.89
C ARG A 81 -17.52 -13.60 6.50
N TYR A 82 -17.15 -12.33 6.48
CA TYR A 82 -17.88 -11.25 7.15
C TYR A 82 -18.63 -10.33 6.17
N ASN A 83 -18.71 -10.74 4.91
CA ASN A 83 -19.47 -10.05 3.86
C ASN A 83 -19.10 -8.58 3.70
N PHE A 84 -17.82 -8.30 3.52
CA PHE A 84 -17.36 -7.00 3.07
C PHE A 84 -16.52 -7.15 1.80
N GLU A 85 -16.41 -6.07 1.03
CA GLU A 85 -15.63 -6.06 -0.22
C GLU A 85 -14.26 -5.43 0.03
N ILE A 86 -13.25 -5.95 -0.64
CA ILE A 86 -11.91 -5.39 -0.65
C ILE A 86 -11.42 -5.22 -2.08
N GLU A 87 -10.99 -4.02 -2.42
CA GLU A 87 -10.43 -3.66 -3.71
C GLU A 87 -9.06 -3.01 -3.54
N MET A 88 -8.21 -3.18 -4.52
CA MET A 88 -6.90 -2.54 -4.57
C MET A 88 -6.68 -1.92 -5.94
N THR A 89 -6.17 -0.69 -5.94
CA THR A 89 -5.60 -0.05 -7.13
C THR A 89 -4.18 0.37 -6.80
N SER A 90 -3.27 0.20 -7.74
CA SER A 90 -1.87 0.56 -7.53
C SER A 90 -1.23 1.02 -8.82
N THR A 91 -0.34 2.00 -8.70
CA THR A 91 0.52 2.48 -9.77
C THR A 91 1.96 2.43 -9.28
N ARG A 92 2.79 1.68 -9.97
CA ARG A 92 4.23 1.64 -9.67
C ARG A 92 4.84 3.00 -9.92
N CYS A 93 5.72 3.43 -9.02
CA CYS A 93 6.43 4.70 -9.16
C CYS A 93 7.11 4.79 -10.53
N GLU A 94 6.83 5.86 -11.27
CA GLU A 94 7.33 6.07 -12.64
C GLU A 94 8.85 6.17 -12.74
N PHE A 95 9.52 6.55 -11.65
CA PHE A 95 10.98 6.65 -11.59
C PHE A 95 11.67 5.31 -11.33
N ILE A 96 10.92 4.31 -10.89
CA ILE A 96 11.41 2.95 -10.63
C ILE A 96 10.42 1.91 -11.20
N PRO A 97 10.23 1.89 -12.53
CA PRO A 97 9.17 1.09 -13.15
C PRO A 97 9.41 -0.42 -13.08
N GLN A 98 10.66 -0.85 -12.98
CA GLN A 98 10.99 -2.29 -12.95
C GLN A 98 10.90 -2.83 -11.51
N GLU A 99 10.69 -4.14 -11.40
CA GLU A 99 10.58 -4.79 -10.09
C GLU A 99 11.87 -4.72 -9.27
N ASP A 100 13.01 -4.81 -9.94
CA ASP A 100 14.34 -4.76 -9.33
C ASP A 100 14.90 -3.35 -9.13
N ASP A 101 14.19 -2.33 -9.59
CA ASP A 101 14.54 -0.94 -9.28
C ASP A 101 14.36 -0.65 -7.79
N ILE A 102 15.26 0.13 -7.23
CA ILE A 102 15.31 0.41 -5.80
C ILE A 102 14.96 1.88 -5.53
N CYS A 103 13.93 2.09 -4.71
CA CYS A 103 13.63 3.40 -4.15
C CYS A 103 14.63 3.71 -3.02
N PRO A 104 15.16 4.94 -2.92
CA PRO A 104 16.11 5.30 -1.86
C PRO A 104 15.49 5.29 -0.44
N GLY A 105 14.17 5.12 -0.31
CA GLY A 105 13.49 5.04 0.99
C GLY A 105 13.30 6.37 1.71
N ARG A 106 13.70 7.47 1.10
CA ARG A 106 13.56 8.84 1.62
C ARG A 106 13.39 9.80 0.44
N ILE A 107 12.40 10.67 0.50
CA ILE A 107 12.09 11.57 -0.64
C ILE A 107 13.25 12.53 -0.90
N SER A 108 13.85 13.09 0.15
CA SER A 108 14.98 14.01 0.02
C SER A 108 16.25 13.36 -0.54
N ALA A 109 16.33 12.03 -0.54
CA ALA A 109 17.44 11.29 -1.15
C ALA A 109 17.12 10.83 -2.60
N CYS A 110 15.93 11.08 -3.11
CA CYS A 110 15.53 10.68 -4.45
C CYS A 110 16.00 11.72 -5.47
N GLU A 111 16.86 11.30 -6.38
CA GLU A 111 17.39 12.19 -7.44
C GLU A 111 16.31 12.61 -8.46
N SER A 112 15.24 11.85 -8.57
CA SER A 112 14.13 12.15 -9.50
C SER A 112 13.11 13.12 -8.92
N CYS A 113 13.13 13.38 -7.61
CA CYS A 113 12.19 14.25 -6.93
C CYS A 113 12.86 15.52 -6.45
N THR A 114 12.39 16.68 -6.91
CA THR A 114 12.86 17.99 -6.44
C THR A 114 12.05 18.48 -5.24
N LYS A 115 10.81 18.01 -5.10
CA LYS A 115 9.91 18.31 -3.99
C LYS A 115 9.07 17.07 -3.66
N ARG A 116 8.42 17.07 -2.49
CA ARG A 116 7.61 15.93 -2.01
C ARG A 116 6.49 15.56 -2.97
N GLU A 117 5.84 16.54 -3.57
CA GLU A 117 4.74 16.35 -4.51
C GLU A 117 5.15 15.55 -5.75
N ASP A 118 6.41 15.63 -6.17
CA ASP A 118 6.92 14.83 -7.29
C ASP A 118 6.84 13.33 -6.94
N CYS A 119 7.20 12.96 -5.71
CA CYS A 119 7.07 11.59 -5.21
C CYS A 119 5.59 11.20 -5.09
N TYR A 120 4.74 12.05 -4.53
CA TYR A 120 3.32 11.76 -4.33
C TYR A 120 2.57 11.50 -5.64
N LYS A 121 2.99 12.11 -6.73
CA LYS A 121 2.41 11.92 -8.06
C LYS A 121 2.96 10.72 -8.81
N SER A 122 4.09 10.16 -8.36
CA SER A 122 4.83 9.16 -9.10
C SER A 122 4.24 7.76 -9.02
N GLY A 123 3.54 7.45 -7.94
CA GLY A 123 2.97 6.13 -7.71
C GLY A 123 2.19 6.05 -6.41
N GLY A 124 1.87 4.85 -5.99
CA GLY A 124 1.17 4.58 -4.75
C GLY A 124 0.14 3.48 -4.84
N THR A 125 -0.42 3.11 -3.70
CA THR A 125 -1.40 2.03 -3.59
C THR A 125 -2.61 2.49 -2.77
N THR A 126 -3.79 2.11 -3.21
CA THR A 126 -5.05 2.37 -2.51
C THR A 126 -5.75 1.05 -2.25
N PHE A 127 -6.03 0.77 -0.98
CA PHE A 127 -6.96 -0.28 -0.57
C PHE A 127 -8.28 0.36 -0.17
N SER A 128 -9.38 -0.20 -0.66
CA SER A 128 -10.74 0.24 -0.34
C SER A 128 -11.51 -0.96 0.20
N LEU A 129 -12.06 -0.81 1.40
CA LEU A 129 -12.92 -1.79 2.03
C LEU A 129 -14.33 -1.21 2.11
N TYR A 130 -15.30 -1.95 1.59
CA TYR A 130 -16.70 -1.57 1.69
C TYR A 130 -17.46 -2.53 2.59
N PHE A 131 -18.10 -1.99 3.60
CA PHE A 131 -18.91 -2.71 4.57
C PHE A 131 -20.38 -2.39 4.27
N PRO A 132 -21.14 -3.35 3.71
CA PRO A 132 -22.56 -3.12 3.45
C PRO A 132 -23.34 -2.91 4.75
N PRO A 133 -24.53 -2.31 4.68
CA PRO A 133 -25.37 -2.19 5.86
C PRO A 133 -25.75 -3.57 6.41
N ALA A 134 -26.00 -3.65 7.70
CA ALA A 134 -26.50 -4.87 8.31
C ALA A 134 -27.85 -5.26 7.69
N PRO A 135 -28.10 -6.55 7.47
CA PRO A 135 -29.35 -7.03 6.92
C PRO A 135 -30.57 -6.77 7.83
#